data_5e2dde064a52b5eb9d5ea3bf16a74aef
#
_entry.id   5e2dde064a52b5eb9d5ea3bf16a74aef
#
_cell.length_a   1.000
_cell.length_b   1.000
_cell.length_c   1.000
_cell.angle_alpha   90.00
_cell.angle_beta   90.00
_cell.angle_gamma   90.00
#
_symmetry.space_group_name_H-M   'P 1'
#
loop_
_entity.id
_entity.type
_entity.pdbx_description
1 polymer ?
#
loop_
_entity_poly.entity_id
_entity_poly.type
_entity_poly.pdbx_seq_one_letter_code
_entity_poly.pdbx_strand_id
1 'polypeptide(L)'
;MMWDKEVDILVVGSGAGGLLSALVASEHHAEVLVIEKESEWGGTSATSGGGIWIPASDQARQAGFEDSVDDAFKYVRALSKDNVPDANIRAFVTQAAPMLRWMGEKTDIIYCAFPYPDYHAENPGGSPTGYRTHMPLPMDGKVLGKDVETLRFASPAASLFGYLNWHFDETYIMLFRAPGWWWHLTKSLARYWFDLPFRFKSRKDRRLTLGNALVGGIRMALNKRNVPVWLNSPMQELIEEKGAVTGAVISHEGKAVRIRARKGVILAAGGFDKNAAMRMGNAPLYQNTVYSGGTMGNTGDSIRAGTDVGAETLNMQSAWAAPVFYVPGEDRGRLCTIERALPGCLMVNQKGERYLNEAASYHIVGQQMAKREAEHKDASPSWFVFDHEYRHKYPVGSLMPIMPDWFQRGEVQAILKKGRTVSELAQEMGVEASALSATIERYNENAAKGEDPDFHRGEAAYDKMYGDPRVAPNPCLRPLSKGPFYAMPIYPGDIGTNGGLLTDDRARVVGIKGKPIPGLYAIGNNAASAMGESYPGAGVTIGPALTFGYIAARDALGVN
;
A
#
# COMPACT_ATOMS: atom_id res chain seq x y z
N MET A 1 27.31 -1.17 -31.24
CA MET A 1 26.23 -0.15 -31.09
C MET A 1 26.79 1.05 -30.35
N MET A 2 26.38 2.28 -30.71
CA MET A 2 26.83 3.49 -30.00
C MET A 2 25.88 3.76 -28.85
N TRP A 3 26.43 4.05 -27.67
CA TRP A 3 25.69 4.42 -26.45
C TRP A 3 25.65 5.94 -26.36
N ASP A 4 24.47 6.49 -25.99
CA ASP A 4 24.29 7.94 -25.82
C ASP A 4 24.71 8.39 -24.41
N LYS A 5 24.57 7.47 -23.43
CA LYS A 5 24.99 7.67 -22.05
C LYS A 5 25.44 6.36 -21.41
N GLU A 6 26.42 6.43 -20.52
CA GLU A 6 26.85 5.28 -19.71
C GLU A 6 26.72 5.60 -18.22
N VAL A 7 26.32 4.60 -17.44
CA VAL A 7 26.27 4.63 -15.97
C VAL A 7 26.69 3.26 -15.42
N ASP A 8 26.97 3.16 -14.14
CA ASP A 8 27.18 1.86 -13.50
C ASP A 8 25.87 1.14 -13.27
N ILE A 9 24.90 1.82 -12.67
CA ILE A 9 23.57 1.28 -12.37
C ILE A 9 22.50 2.16 -13.01
N LEU A 10 21.61 1.55 -13.75
CA LEU A 10 20.35 2.17 -14.22
C LEU A 10 19.20 1.65 -13.34
N VAL A 11 18.49 2.55 -12.68
CA VAL A 11 17.30 2.23 -11.88
C VAL A 11 16.06 2.68 -12.63
N VAL A 12 15.14 1.77 -12.88
CA VAL A 12 13.87 2.03 -13.59
C VAL A 12 12.73 2.12 -12.60
N GLY A 13 12.27 3.33 -12.35
CA GLY A 13 11.21 3.66 -11.38
C GLY A 13 11.72 4.36 -10.13
N SER A 14 10.97 5.39 -9.71
CA SER A 14 11.30 6.26 -8.58
C SER A 14 10.52 5.95 -7.28
N GLY A 15 9.95 4.74 -7.18
CA GLY A 15 9.36 4.26 -5.92
C GLY A 15 10.41 4.07 -4.81
N ALA A 16 9.97 3.78 -3.59
CA ALA A 16 10.86 3.68 -2.42
C ALA A 16 12.02 2.70 -2.64
N GLY A 17 11.75 1.51 -3.18
CA GLY A 17 12.79 0.51 -3.46
C GLY A 17 13.81 1.00 -4.49
N GLY A 18 13.34 1.63 -5.59
CA GLY A 18 14.23 2.17 -6.63
C GLY A 18 15.11 3.31 -6.11
N LEU A 19 14.52 4.26 -5.37
CA LEU A 19 15.29 5.35 -4.76
C LEU A 19 16.32 4.83 -3.75
N LEU A 20 15.96 3.81 -2.94
CA LEU A 20 16.91 3.23 -1.99
C LEU A 20 18.04 2.47 -2.71
N SER A 21 17.73 1.70 -3.77
CA SER A 21 18.76 1.04 -4.58
C SER A 21 19.76 2.04 -5.15
N ALA A 22 19.26 3.17 -5.66
CA ALA A 22 20.11 4.26 -6.17
C ALA A 22 20.98 4.87 -5.06
N LEU A 23 20.42 5.04 -3.86
CA LEU A 23 21.17 5.56 -2.71
C LEU A 23 22.28 4.59 -2.29
N VAL A 24 21.97 3.30 -2.20
CA VAL A 24 22.96 2.26 -1.87
C VAL A 24 24.08 2.28 -2.89
N ALA A 25 23.76 2.28 -4.18
CA ALA A 25 24.78 2.29 -5.23
C ALA A 25 25.66 3.55 -5.18
N SER A 26 25.06 4.72 -4.95
CA SER A 26 25.80 5.98 -4.84
C SER A 26 26.74 6.04 -3.64
N GLU A 27 26.42 5.40 -2.53
CA GLU A 27 27.30 5.27 -1.35
C GLU A 27 28.57 4.45 -1.63
N HIS A 28 28.50 3.57 -2.62
CA HIS A 28 29.65 2.82 -3.12
C HIS A 28 30.31 3.48 -4.35
N HIS A 29 30.12 4.80 -4.52
CA HIS A 29 30.72 5.62 -5.58
C HIS A 29 30.36 5.18 -7.00
N ALA A 30 29.28 4.41 -7.20
CA ALA A 30 28.78 4.06 -8.50
C ALA A 30 28.10 5.27 -9.17
N GLU A 31 28.27 5.39 -10.47
CA GLU A 31 27.52 6.34 -11.29
C GLU A 31 26.10 5.79 -11.51
N VAL A 32 25.10 6.49 -11.00
CA VAL A 32 23.70 6.03 -10.98
C VAL A 32 22.80 6.99 -11.72
N LEU A 33 21.85 6.46 -12.47
CA LEU A 33 20.73 7.19 -13.03
C LEU A 33 19.42 6.52 -12.63
N VAL A 34 18.49 7.29 -12.10
CA VAL A 34 17.10 6.88 -11.88
C VAL A 34 16.25 7.47 -13.01
N ILE A 35 15.40 6.65 -13.65
CA ILE A 35 14.41 7.10 -14.62
C ILE A 35 13.01 6.87 -14.10
N GLU A 36 12.12 7.82 -14.37
CA GLU A 36 10.70 7.77 -14.02
C GLU A 36 9.86 8.17 -15.23
N LYS A 37 8.85 7.36 -15.56
CA LYS A 37 8.02 7.64 -16.74
C LYS A 37 7.03 8.77 -16.55
N GLU A 38 6.59 8.97 -15.32
CA GLU A 38 5.64 10.01 -14.96
C GLU A 38 6.33 11.37 -14.76
N SER A 39 5.54 12.43 -14.75
CA SER A 39 6.00 13.79 -14.45
C SER A 39 6.25 14.03 -12.95
N GLU A 40 5.86 13.09 -12.10
CA GLU A 40 6.04 13.13 -10.66
C GLU A 40 6.80 11.88 -10.19
N TRP A 41 7.77 12.08 -9.29
CA TRP A 41 8.52 10.99 -8.66
C TRP A 41 7.86 10.47 -7.38
N GLY A 42 8.26 9.27 -6.95
CA GLY A 42 7.83 8.62 -5.71
C GLY A 42 6.84 7.47 -5.90
N GLY A 43 6.21 7.37 -7.08
CA GLY A 43 5.30 6.28 -7.43
C GLY A 43 4.18 6.03 -6.42
N THR A 44 3.67 4.81 -6.34
CA THR A 44 2.67 4.41 -5.34
C THR A 44 3.21 4.49 -3.91
N SER A 45 4.53 4.36 -3.69
CA SER A 45 5.15 4.51 -2.38
C SER A 45 4.87 5.88 -1.75
N ALA A 46 4.90 6.96 -2.54
CA ALA A 46 4.60 8.31 -2.07
C ALA A 46 3.14 8.47 -1.60
N THR A 47 2.19 7.75 -2.20
CA THR A 47 0.76 7.82 -1.86
C THR A 47 0.33 6.83 -0.77
N SER A 48 1.25 6.00 -0.29
CA SER A 48 1.02 4.95 0.70
C SER A 48 1.06 5.46 2.14
N GLY A 49 0.73 4.59 3.09
CA GLY A 49 0.93 4.84 4.52
C GLY A 49 2.39 4.93 4.95
N GLY A 50 3.37 4.64 4.07
CA GLY A 50 4.80 4.72 4.37
C GLY A 50 5.31 3.68 5.36
N GLY A 51 4.43 2.83 5.88
CA GLY A 51 4.80 1.77 6.81
C GLY A 51 5.66 0.70 6.14
N ILE A 52 6.59 0.14 6.91
CA ILE A 52 7.44 -0.98 6.51
C ILE A 52 7.37 -2.09 7.56
N TRP A 53 7.30 -3.34 7.12
CA TRP A 53 7.31 -4.50 7.99
C TRP A 53 8.73 -5.04 8.08
N ILE A 54 9.37 -4.87 9.22
CA ILE A 54 10.79 -5.21 9.46
C ILE A 54 10.88 -6.03 10.75
N PRO A 55 11.10 -7.33 10.66
CA PRO A 55 11.31 -8.17 11.85
C PRO A 55 12.67 -7.94 12.49
N ALA A 56 12.77 -8.30 13.76
CA ALA A 56 14.00 -8.28 14.57
C ALA A 56 14.77 -6.94 14.54
N SER A 57 14.04 -5.82 14.45
CA SER A 57 14.62 -4.49 14.33
C SER A 57 15.18 -3.96 15.66
N ASP A 58 16.13 -3.02 15.58
CA ASP A 58 16.62 -2.31 16.76
C ASP A 58 15.55 -1.43 17.39
N GLN A 59 14.66 -0.85 16.57
CA GLN A 59 13.54 -0.01 17.02
C GLN A 59 12.51 -0.83 17.82
N ALA A 60 12.21 -2.06 17.40
CA ALA A 60 11.34 -2.96 18.17
C ALA A 60 11.96 -3.31 19.52
N ARG A 61 13.26 -3.61 19.55
CA ARG A 61 14.00 -3.89 20.78
C ARG A 61 14.04 -2.68 21.72
N GLN A 62 14.24 -1.46 21.18
CA GLN A 62 14.18 -0.22 21.95
C GLN A 62 12.78 0.05 22.53
N ALA A 63 11.73 -0.41 21.86
CA ALA A 63 10.34 -0.36 22.35
C ALA A 63 10.02 -1.48 23.38
N GLY A 64 11.00 -2.31 23.74
CA GLY A 64 10.84 -3.40 24.71
C GLY A 64 10.26 -4.68 24.13
N PHE A 65 10.25 -4.83 22.80
CA PHE A 65 9.76 -6.02 22.13
C PHE A 65 10.93 -6.86 21.58
N GLU A 66 11.01 -8.12 22.03
CA GLU A 66 11.95 -9.09 21.50
C GLU A 66 11.33 -9.86 20.33
N ASP A 67 12.01 -9.84 19.21
CA ASP A 67 11.65 -10.55 17.99
C ASP A 67 12.87 -11.27 17.41
N SER A 68 12.65 -12.35 16.68
CA SER A 68 13.72 -13.12 16.07
C SER A 68 13.51 -13.27 14.56
N VAL A 69 14.61 -13.41 13.84
CA VAL A 69 14.65 -13.76 12.42
C VAL A 69 13.95 -15.10 12.17
N ASP A 70 14.15 -16.08 13.07
CA ASP A 70 13.58 -17.41 12.93
C ASP A 70 12.05 -17.41 13.14
N ASP A 71 11.52 -16.65 14.08
CA ASP A 71 10.06 -16.52 14.24
C ASP A 71 9.43 -15.78 13.05
N ALA A 72 10.08 -14.74 12.57
CA ALA A 72 9.64 -14.06 11.34
C ALA A 72 9.67 -14.99 10.13
N PHE A 73 10.71 -15.83 9.99
CA PHE A 73 10.78 -16.83 8.94
C PHE A 73 9.66 -17.86 9.05
N LYS A 74 9.43 -18.44 10.23
CA LYS A 74 8.34 -19.40 10.49
C LYS A 74 6.99 -18.78 10.12
N TYR A 75 6.77 -17.53 10.52
CA TYR A 75 5.52 -16.82 10.25
C TYR A 75 5.27 -16.60 8.76
N VAL A 76 6.26 -16.03 8.05
CA VAL A 76 6.12 -15.82 6.60
C VAL A 76 6.00 -17.15 5.86
N ARG A 77 6.76 -18.17 6.25
CA ARG A 77 6.70 -19.52 5.65
C ARG A 77 5.33 -20.16 5.81
N ALA A 78 4.73 -20.07 7.01
CA ALA A 78 3.41 -20.61 7.27
C ALA A 78 2.32 -19.98 6.36
N LEU A 79 2.46 -18.69 6.03
CA LEU A 79 1.51 -17.95 5.21
C LEU A 79 1.77 -18.06 3.70
N SER A 80 3.03 -18.08 3.27
CA SER A 80 3.41 -18.06 1.84
C SER A 80 3.26 -19.41 1.14
N LYS A 81 3.02 -20.50 1.91
CA LYS A 81 2.92 -21.86 1.39
C LYS A 81 4.16 -22.24 0.54
N ASP A 82 4.03 -23.12 -0.43
CA ASP A 82 5.14 -23.61 -1.26
C ASP A 82 5.46 -22.72 -2.48
N ASN A 83 4.78 -21.57 -2.59
CA ASN A 83 4.90 -20.70 -3.77
C ASN A 83 6.12 -19.76 -3.75
N VAL A 84 6.93 -19.79 -2.68
CA VAL A 84 8.10 -18.93 -2.54
C VAL A 84 9.30 -19.75 -2.07
N PRO A 85 10.47 -19.63 -2.72
CA PRO A 85 11.68 -20.28 -2.24
C PRO A 85 12.08 -19.80 -0.83
N ASP A 86 12.47 -20.73 0.04
CA ASP A 86 12.93 -20.41 1.41
C ASP A 86 14.10 -19.41 1.42
N ALA A 87 14.97 -19.48 0.42
CA ALA A 87 16.09 -18.55 0.28
C ALA A 87 15.64 -17.10 0.20
N ASN A 88 14.55 -16.81 -0.55
CA ASN A 88 14.01 -15.45 -0.69
C ASN A 88 13.41 -14.95 0.63
N ILE A 89 12.62 -15.80 1.33
CA ILE A 89 12.07 -15.45 2.65
C ILE A 89 13.21 -15.16 3.63
N ARG A 90 14.22 -16.07 3.68
CA ARG A 90 15.36 -15.94 4.56
C ARG A 90 16.21 -14.70 4.26
N ALA A 91 16.46 -14.40 3.00
CA ALA A 91 17.14 -13.17 2.58
C ALA A 91 16.40 -11.92 3.09
N PHE A 92 15.08 -11.88 2.92
CA PHE A 92 14.27 -10.78 3.43
C PHE A 92 14.37 -10.62 4.94
N VAL A 93 14.02 -11.66 5.71
CA VAL A 93 13.94 -11.53 7.19
C VAL A 93 15.31 -11.29 7.83
N THR A 94 16.40 -11.73 7.17
CA THR A 94 17.76 -11.51 7.64
C THR A 94 18.29 -10.11 7.31
N GLN A 95 17.97 -9.58 6.12
CA GLN A 95 18.52 -8.31 5.64
C GLN A 95 17.63 -7.10 5.95
N ALA A 96 16.38 -7.30 6.39
CA ALA A 96 15.44 -6.21 6.64
C ALA A 96 15.92 -5.25 7.76
N ALA A 97 16.32 -5.77 8.91
CA ALA A 97 16.82 -4.95 10.02
C ALA A 97 18.18 -4.28 9.71
N PRO A 98 19.19 -4.97 9.13
CA PRO A 98 20.40 -4.33 8.61
C PRO A 98 20.12 -3.20 7.61
N MET A 99 19.21 -3.41 6.66
CA MET A 99 18.80 -2.38 5.70
C MET A 99 18.21 -1.16 6.41
N LEU A 100 17.30 -1.37 7.37
CA LEU A 100 16.68 -0.27 8.11
C LEU A 100 17.72 0.54 8.91
N ARG A 101 18.68 -0.13 9.57
CA ARG A 101 19.79 0.51 10.28
C ARG A 101 20.63 1.35 9.31
N TRP A 102 21.05 0.76 8.21
CA TRP A 102 21.83 1.43 7.18
C TRP A 102 21.08 2.66 6.62
N MET A 103 19.79 2.51 6.34
CA MET A 103 18.98 3.62 5.85
C MET A 103 18.88 4.76 6.89
N GLY A 104 18.74 4.45 8.17
CA GLY A 104 18.75 5.44 9.26
C GLY A 104 20.10 6.18 9.39
N GLU A 105 21.21 5.51 9.13
CA GLU A 105 22.55 6.14 9.13
C GLU A 105 22.81 7.03 7.90
N LYS A 106 22.21 6.71 6.76
CA LYS A 106 22.47 7.38 5.46
C LYS A 106 21.43 8.42 5.07
N THR A 107 20.32 8.47 5.80
CA THR A 107 19.22 9.42 5.58
C THR A 107 18.85 10.12 6.88
N ASP A 108 18.03 11.16 6.78
CA ASP A 108 17.46 11.82 7.96
C ASP A 108 16.06 11.22 8.31
N ILE A 109 15.74 10.03 7.81
CA ILE A 109 14.48 9.36 8.09
C ILE A 109 14.55 8.68 9.45
N ILE A 110 13.61 9.00 10.33
CA ILE A 110 13.46 8.33 11.61
C ILE A 110 12.24 7.40 11.52
N TYR A 111 12.43 6.12 11.78
CA TYR A 111 11.38 5.14 11.90
C TYR A 111 11.13 4.76 13.35
N CYS A 112 9.87 4.64 13.73
CA CYS A 112 9.45 4.11 15.03
C CYS A 112 8.73 2.78 14.81
N ALA A 113 9.07 1.77 15.61
CA ALA A 113 8.31 0.53 15.69
C ALA A 113 6.95 0.80 16.33
N PHE A 114 5.89 0.23 15.78
CA PHE A 114 4.53 0.49 16.18
C PHE A 114 3.86 -0.76 16.75
N PRO A 115 3.05 -0.67 17.83
CA PRO A 115 2.32 -1.80 18.41
C PRO A 115 1.14 -2.20 17.51
N TYR A 116 1.44 -2.58 16.29
CA TYR A 116 0.48 -2.94 15.26
C TYR A 116 0.57 -4.46 15.03
N PRO A 117 -0.43 -5.26 15.44
CA PRO A 117 -0.41 -6.71 15.32
C PRO A 117 -0.13 -7.20 13.91
N ASP A 118 0.56 -8.31 13.79
CA ASP A 118 0.61 -9.02 12.52
C ASP A 118 -0.80 -9.43 12.10
N TYR A 119 -1.07 -9.47 10.79
CA TYR A 119 -2.44 -9.69 10.27
C TYR A 119 -2.99 -11.08 10.55
N HIS A 120 -2.11 -12.02 10.82
CA HIS A 120 -2.40 -13.42 11.13
C HIS A 120 -1.59 -13.85 12.35
N ALA A 121 -1.65 -13.05 13.40
CA ALA A 121 -0.81 -13.19 14.59
C ALA A 121 -0.98 -14.53 15.32
N GLU A 122 -2.05 -15.25 15.05
CA GLU A 122 -2.33 -16.59 15.55
C GLU A 122 -1.48 -17.70 14.91
N ASN A 123 -0.82 -17.42 13.78
CA ASN A 123 0.06 -18.38 13.14
C ASN A 123 1.43 -18.49 13.83
N PRO A 124 2.13 -19.62 13.70
CA PRO A 124 3.44 -19.81 14.30
C PRO A 124 4.42 -18.69 13.95
N GLY A 125 5.01 -18.07 14.97
CA GLY A 125 5.92 -16.93 14.82
C GLY A 125 5.27 -15.58 14.57
N GLY A 126 3.93 -15.49 14.56
CA GLY A 126 3.18 -14.23 14.46
C GLY A 126 3.28 -13.40 15.74
N SER A 127 3.19 -12.06 15.62
CA SER A 127 3.22 -11.13 16.75
C SER A 127 1.86 -10.49 17.01
N PRO A 128 1.15 -10.90 18.08
CA PRO A 128 -0.12 -10.28 18.47
C PRO A 128 0.07 -8.89 19.12
N THR A 129 1.25 -8.57 19.62
CA THR A 129 1.58 -7.26 20.20
C THR A 129 2.13 -6.29 19.17
N GLY A 130 2.54 -6.79 17.99
CA GLY A 130 3.05 -5.98 16.89
C GLY A 130 4.56 -5.70 16.95
N TYR A 131 4.93 -4.43 16.69
CA TYR A 131 6.30 -3.89 16.63
C TYR A 131 7.16 -4.33 15.43
N ARG A 132 6.63 -5.16 14.51
CA ARG A 132 7.27 -5.40 13.20
C ARG A 132 6.93 -4.33 12.18
N THR A 133 5.78 -3.67 12.32
CA THR A 133 5.42 -2.50 11.51
C THR A 133 6.11 -1.25 12.04
N HIS A 134 6.78 -0.53 11.16
CA HIS A 134 7.49 0.72 11.44
C HIS A 134 6.89 1.85 10.63
N MET A 135 6.73 3.01 11.24
CA MET A 135 6.18 4.20 10.59
C MET A 135 7.21 5.32 10.56
N PRO A 136 7.38 6.01 9.42
CA PRO A 136 8.30 7.13 9.33
C PRO A 136 7.74 8.36 10.05
N LEU A 137 8.56 9.04 10.83
CA LEU A 137 8.18 10.31 11.46
C LEU A 137 8.01 11.42 10.40
N PRO A 138 7.18 12.43 10.69
CA PRO A 138 7.02 13.58 9.79
C PRO A 138 8.32 14.36 9.58
N MET A 139 8.52 14.86 8.37
CA MET A 139 9.66 15.72 8.02
C MET A 139 9.23 17.01 7.30
N ASP A 140 10.10 18.02 7.28
CA ASP A 140 9.85 19.26 6.56
C ASP A 140 10.30 19.14 5.10
N GLY A 141 9.36 19.21 4.16
CA GLY A 141 9.63 19.16 2.72
C GLY A 141 10.47 20.31 2.16
N LYS A 142 10.76 21.36 2.96
CA LYS A 142 11.68 22.43 2.56
C LYS A 142 13.05 21.89 2.17
N VAL A 143 13.48 20.80 2.77
CA VAL A 143 14.78 20.15 2.50
C VAL A 143 14.90 19.58 1.08
N LEU A 144 13.77 19.35 0.39
CA LEU A 144 13.74 18.87 -0.99
C LEU A 144 13.96 20.00 -2.03
N GLY A 145 13.91 21.27 -1.63
CA GLY A 145 14.06 22.38 -2.56
C GLY A 145 13.00 22.33 -3.68
N LYS A 146 13.44 22.35 -4.95
CA LYS A 146 12.55 22.28 -6.12
C LYS A 146 11.88 20.92 -6.31
N ASP A 147 12.48 19.85 -5.81
CA ASP A 147 11.95 18.48 -5.99
C ASP A 147 10.60 18.25 -5.29
N VAL A 148 10.24 19.10 -4.32
CA VAL A 148 8.92 19.04 -3.69
C VAL A 148 7.78 19.31 -4.68
N GLU A 149 8.03 20.07 -5.73
CA GLU A 149 7.04 20.44 -6.75
C GLU A 149 6.63 19.21 -7.59
N THR A 150 7.59 18.34 -7.86
CA THR A 150 7.40 17.10 -8.64
C THR A 150 7.27 15.85 -7.77
N LEU A 151 7.24 15.99 -6.46
CA LEU A 151 6.87 14.88 -5.56
C LEU A 151 5.40 14.50 -5.79
N ARG A 152 5.12 13.21 -5.99
CA ARG A 152 3.74 12.72 -6.04
C ARG A 152 3.04 12.96 -4.70
N PHE A 153 1.87 13.59 -4.76
CA PHE A 153 1.14 13.94 -3.55
C PHE A 153 0.54 12.70 -2.88
N ALA A 154 0.37 12.75 -1.55
CA ALA A 154 -0.31 11.71 -0.81
C ALA A 154 -1.73 11.48 -1.34
N SER A 155 -2.24 10.26 -1.18
CA SER A 155 -3.62 9.94 -1.55
C SER A 155 -4.60 10.91 -0.86
N PRO A 156 -5.64 11.40 -1.54
CA PRO A 156 -6.70 12.19 -0.92
C PRO A 156 -7.30 11.52 0.32
N ALA A 157 -7.33 10.17 0.36
CA ALA A 157 -7.77 9.41 1.54
C ALA A 157 -6.79 9.51 2.72
N ALA A 158 -5.50 9.76 2.47
CA ALA A 158 -4.46 9.93 3.49
C ALA A 158 -4.24 11.40 3.89
N SER A 159 -5.03 12.33 3.38
CA SER A 159 -4.94 13.76 3.68
C SER A 159 -6.28 14.32 4.13
N LEU A 160 -6.26 15.17 5.16
CA LEU A 160 -7.45 15.86 5.63
C LEU A 160 -7.82 16.99 4.66
N PHE A 161 -9.09 17.05 4.26
CA PHE A 161 -9.60 17.97 3.23
C PHE A 161 -8.89 17.88 1.86
N GLY A 162 -8.16 16.76 1.61
CA GLY A 162 -7.44 16.54 0.35
C GLY A 162 -6.11 17.30 0.21
N TYR A 163 -5.66 18.02 1.23
CA TYR A 163 -4.41 18.80 1.18
C TYR A 163 -3.60 18.85 2.47
N LEU A 164 -4.20 18.58 3.63
CA LEU A 164 -3.50 18.65 4.92
C LEU A 164 -2.99 17.27 5.31
N ASN A 165 -1.68 17.13 5.41
CA ASN A 165 -1.06 15.88 5.81
C ASN A 165 -1.14 15.67 7.34
N TRP A 166 -1.45 14.45 7.73
CA TRP A 166 -1.44 14.02 9.13
C TRP A 166 -0.55 12.79 9.31
N HIS A 167 -0.14 12.51 10.53
CA HIS A 167 0.66 11.36 10.88
C HIS A 167 -0.22 10.26 11.50
N PHE A 168 0.27 9.04 11.51
CA PHE A 168 -0.48 7.89 12.01
C PHE A 168 -0.90 8.06 13.49
N ASP A 169 -0.02 8.62 14.34
CA ASP A 169 -0.34 8.90 15.75
C ASP A 169 -1.49 9.89 15.93
N GLU A 170 -1.64 10.82 14.99
CA GLU A 170 -2.72 11.80 14.99
C GLU A 170 -4.05 11.17 14.58
N THR A 171 -4.02 10.00 13.92
CA THR A 171 -5.22 9.28 13.46
C THR A 171 -6.14 8.95 14.62
N TYR A 172 -5.61 8.43 15.72
CA TYR A 172 -6.40 8.11 16.91
C TYR A 172 -7.11 9.35 17.47
N ILE A 173 -6.37 10.46 17.61
CA ILE A 173 -6.89 11.72 18.14
C ILE A 173 -8.03 12.24 17.28
N MET A 174 -7.85 12.21 15.96
CA MET A 174 -8.84 12.74 15.00
C MET A 174 -10.02 11.79 14.80
N LEU A 175 -9.75 10.48 14.67
CA LEU A 175 -10.76 9.44 14.43
C LEU A 175 -11.75 9.35 15.58
N PHE A 176 -11.24 9.28 16.81
CA PHE A 176 -12.06 9.12 18.01
C PHE A 176 -12.43 10.46 18.67
N ARG A 177 -12.00 11.59 18.12
CA ARG A 177 -12.18 12.93 18.70
C ARG A 177 -11.76 12.92 20.19
N ALA A 178 -10.56 12.38 20.44
CA ALA A 178 -9.99 12.37 21.78
C ALA A 178 -9.86 13.80 22.35
N PRO A 179 -9.79 13.98 23.67
CA PRO A 179 -9.66 15.30 24.28
C PRO A 179 -8.54 16.12 23.62
N GLY A 180 -8.85 17.33 23.17
CA GLY A 180 -7.90 18.21 22.46
C GLY A 180 -7.84 18.03 20.92
N TRP A 181 -8.66 17.17 20.31
CA TRP A 181 -8.68 16.97 18.86
C TRP A 181 -8.84 18.27 18.05
N TRP A 182 -9.70 19.18 18.51
CA TRP A 182 -9.93 20.48 17.87
C TRP A 182 -8.69 21.38 17.91
N TRP A 183 -7.88 21.27 18.97
CA TRP A 183 -6.62 21.99 19.10
C TRP A 183 -5.59 21.45 18.09
N HIS A 184 -5.49 20.14 17.95
CA HIS A 184 -4.64 19.51 16.93
C HIS A 184 -5.05 19.93 15.52
N LEU A 185 -6.35 19.94 15.22
CA LEU A 185 -6.87 20.39 13.94
C LEU A 185 -6.54 21.86 13.69
N THR A 186 -6.85 22.73 14.66
CA THR A 186 -6.59 24.18 14.55
C THR A 186 -5.09 24.47 14.36
N LYS A 187 -4.24 23.81 15.14
CA LYS A 187 -2.76 23.94 15.00
C LYS A 187 -2.28 23.49 13.63
N SER A 188 -2.81 22.39 13.11
CA SER A 188 -2.44 21.87 11.78
C SER A 188 -2.91 22.80 10.65
N LEU A 189 -4.14 23.32 10.74
CA LEU A 189 -4.66 24.33 9.82
C LEU A 189 -3.85 25.64 9.89
N ALA A 190 -3.57 26.12 11.10
CA ALA A 190 -2.75 27.33 11.29
C ALA A 190 -1.36 27.16 10.66
N ARG A 191 -0.67 26.04 10.94
CA ARG A 191 0.63 25.73 10.33
C ARG A 191 0.56 25.76 8.79
N TYR A 192 -0.47 25.15 8.23
CA TYR A 192 -0.65 25.09 6.78
C TYR A 192 -0.89 26.48 6.17
N TRP A 193 -1.83 27.26 6.72
CA TRP A 193 -2.22 28.55 6.16
C TRP A 193 -1.18 29.67 6.44
N PHE A 194 -0.48 29.64 7.56
CA PHE A 194 0.57 30.62 7.87
C PHE A 194 1.89 30.36 7.16
N ASP A 195 2.04 29.24 6.46
CA ASP A 195 3.19 29.00 5.56
C ASP A 195 2.99 29.73 4.22
N LEU A 196 2.82 31.06 4.29
CA LEU A 196 2.51 31.90 3.15
C LEU A 196 3.50 31.77 1.99
N PRO A 197 4.84 31.76 2.21
CA PRO A 197 5.80 31.63 1.11
C PRO A 197 5.61 30.33 0.30
N PHE A 198 5.21 29.26 0.96
CA PHE A 198 4.95 27.99 0.29
C PHE A 198 3.54 27.93 -0.34
N ARG A 199 2.54 28.57 0.29
CA ARG A 199 1.16 28.66 -0.25
C ARG A 199 1.08 29.36 -1.60
N PHE A 200 1.94 30.37 -1.84
CA PHE A 200 2.04 31.02 -3.15
C PHE A 200 2.60 30.10 -4.24
N LYS A 201 3.36 29.06 -3.87
CA LYS A 201 4.00 28.11 -4.80
C LYS A 201 3.21 26.84 -4.99
N SER A 202 2.56 26.33 -3.94
CA SER A 202 1.93 25.02 -3.96
C SER A 202 0.77 24.92 -2.98
N ARG A 203 -0.27 24.15 -3.37
CA ARG A 203 -1.35 23.73 -2.47
C ARG A 203 -0.97 22.52 -1.61
N LYS A 204 0.13 21.82 -1.92
CA LYS A 204 0.63 20.64 -1.18
C LYS A 204 1.04 21.07 0.24
N ASP A 205 0.81 20.21 1.25
CA ASP A 205 1.35 20.47 2.60
C ASP A 205 2.87 20.26 2.58
N ARG A 206 3.61 21.22 3.13
CA ARG A 206 5.06 21.11 3.26
C ARG A 206 5.48 20.07 4.30
N ARG A 207 4.63 19.77 5.26
CA ARG A 207 4.87 18.66 6.20
C ARG A 207 4.68 17.35 5.45
N LEU A 208 5.77 16.66 5.19
CA LEU A 208 5.76 15.33 4.60
C LEU A 208 5.50 14.31 5.69
N THR A 209 4.54 13.42 5.47
CA THR A 209 4.16 12.33 6.38
C THR A 209 4.01 11.04 5.60
N LEU A 210 3.95 9.92 6.30
CA LEU A 210 3.65 8.63 5.68
C LEU A 210 4.59 8.34 4.50
N GLY A 211 4.06 7.88 3.36
CA GLY A 211 4.84 7.59 2.16
C GLY A 211 5.64 8.78 1.62
N ASN A 212 5.12 10.01 1.75
CA ASN A 212 5.86 11.21 1.35
C ASN A 212 7.10 11.45 2.23
N ALA A 213 7.03 11.16 3.54
CA ALA A 213 8.21 11.24 4.41
C ALA A 213 9.28 10.21 4.02
N LEU A 214 8.87 8.98 3.73
CA LEU A 214 9.77 7.93 3.29
C LEU A 214 10.51 8.32 2.01
N VAL A 215 9.76 8.54 0.91
CA VAL A 215 10.41 8.82 -0.38
C VAL A 215 11.14 10.16 -0.38
N GLY A 216 10.61 11.16 0.36
CA GLY A 216 11.22 12.47 0.52
C GLY A 216 12.58 12.41 1.20
N GLY A 217 12.69 11.65 2.28
CA GLY A 217 13.95 11.45 2.98
C GLY A 217 15.03 10.75 2.15
N ILE A 218 14.64 9.70 1.38
CA ILE A 218 15.58 9.05 0.46
C ILE A 218 15.99 10.02 -0.66
N ARG A 219 15.03 10.75 -1.25
CA ARG A 219 15.33 11.73 -2.31
C ARG A 219 16.27 12.82 -1.84
N MET A 220 16.09 13.35 -0.63
CA MET A 220 17.01 14.32 -0.05
C MET A 220 18.43 13.75 0.07
N ALA A 221 18.58 12.49 0.49
CA ALA A 221 19.88 11.84 0.57
C ALA A 221 20.53 11.67 -0.82
N LEU A 222 19.75 11.37 -1.85
CA LEU A 222 20.20 11.31 -3.24
C LEU A 222 20.63 12.69 -3.76
N ASN A 223 19.91 13.76 -3.40
CA ASN A 223 20.27 15.14 -3.77
C ASN A 223 21.61 15.56 -3.17
N LYS A 224 21.89 15.21 -1.91
CA LYS A 224 23.19 15.44 -1.27
C LYS A 224 24.35 14.75 -2.03
N ARG A 225 24.06 13.71 -2.83
CA ARG A 225 25.01 12.92 -3.63
C ARG A 225 24.96 13.23 -5.14
N ASN A 226 24.15 14.22 -5.53
CA ASN A 226 23.94 14.61 -6.93
C ASN A 226 23.47 13.47 -7.84
N VAL A 227 22.70 12.50 -7.33
CA VAL A 227 22.13 11.42 -8.14
C VAL A 227 20.96 11.96 -8.97
N PRO A 228 21.04 11.91 -10.32
CA PRO A 228 19.99 12.41 -11.18
C PRO A 228 18.76 11.50 -11.18
N VAL A 229 17.57 12.12 -11.20
CA VAL A 229 16.29 11.46 -11.47
C VAL A 229 15.69 12.12 -12.71
N TRP A 230 15.56 11.36 -13.79
CA TRP A 230 14.95 11.83 -15.03
C TRP A 230 13.46 11.50 -15.03
N LEU A 231 12.62 12.53 -14.99
CA LEU A 231 11.16 12.40 -15.13
C LEU A 231 10.76 12.38 -16.61
N ASN A 232 9.51 11.99 -16.89
CA ASN A 232 8.99 11.84 -18.25
C ASN A 232 9.91 10.96 -19.13
N SER A 233 10.49 9.93 -18.53
CA SER A 233 11.54 9.11 -19.16
C SER A 233 11.19 7.62 -19.11
N PRO A 234 10.12 7.18 -19.83
CA PRO A 234 9.73 5.78 -19.86
C PRO A 234 10.81 4.92 -20.52
N MET A 235 11.10 3.78 -19.90
CA MET A 235 11.87 2.70 -20.53
C MET A 235 11.03 2.09 -21.66
N GLN A 236 11.62 1.91 -22.82
CA GLN A 236 11.01 1.30 -24.00
C GLN A 236 11.34 -0.18 -24.09
N GLU A 237 12.63 -0.52 -23.99
CA GLU A 237 13.13 -1.90 -24.07
C GLU A 237 14.44 -2.07 -23.29
N LEU A 238 14.74 -3.32 -22.91
CA LEU A 238 16.05 -3.70 -22.38
C LEU A 238 16.98 -4.05 -23.55
N ILE A 239 18.26 -3.73 -23.39
CA ILE A 239 19.29 -4.10 -24.38
C ILE A 239 20.03 -5.31 -23.85
N GLU A 240 19.94 -6.42 -24.61
CA GLU A 240 20.66 -7.65 -24.35
C GLU A 240 21.85 -7.81 -25.31
N GLU A 241 23.00 -8.17 -24.77
CA GLU A 241 24.20 -8.54 -25.53
C GLU A 241 24.78 -9.86 -24.98
N LYS A 242 24.85 -10.87 -25.80
CA LYS A 242 25.43 -12.20 -25.47
C LYS A 242 24.80 -12.86 -24.22
N GLY A 243 23.50 -12.73 -24.05
CA GLY A 243 22.75 -13.32 -22.94
C GLY A 243 22.83 -12.52 -21.63
N ALA A 244 23.34 -11.30 -21.66
CA ALA A 244 23.37 -10.38 -20.50
C ALA A 244 22.64 -9.08 -20.85
N VAL A 245 21.90 -8.54 -19.89
CA VAL A 245 21.33 -7.19 -20.02
C VAL A 245 22.41 -6.17 -19.75
N THR A 246 22.70 -5.33 -20.75
CA THR A 246 23.79 -4.33 -20.72
C THR A 246 23.28 -2.89 -20.65
N GLY A 247 21.97 -2.67 -20.72
CA GLY A 247 21.36 -1.35 -20.66
C GLY A 247 19.90 -1.35 -21.09
N ALA A 248 19.41 -0.17 -21.44
CA ALA A 248 18.03 0.02 -21.91
C ALA A 248 17.94 1.17 -22.93
N VAL A 249 16.89 1.13 -23.75
CA VAL A 249 16.42 2.29 -24.53
C VAL A 249 15.33 2.98 -23.73
N ILE A 250 15.46 4.28 -23.57
CA ILE A 250 14.46 5.13 -22.92
C ILE A 250 14.00 6.23 -23.86
N SER A 251 12.80 6.76 -23.65
CA SER A 251 12.38 8.00 -24.28
C SER A 251 12.68 9.14 -23.31
N HIS A 252 13.53 10.08 -23.68
CA HIS A 252 13.83 11.25 -22.86
C HIS A 252 13.79 12.51 -23.74
N GLU A 253 13.03 13.52 -23.31
CA GLU A 253 12.81 14.76 -24.09
C GLU A 253 12.34 14.50 -25.53
N GLY A 254 11.52 13.46 -25.73
CA GLY A 254 10.98 13.06 -27.04
C GLY A 254 11.98 12.33 -27.94
N LYS A 255 13.16 11.96 -27.45
CA LYS A 255 14.19 11.22 -28.20
C LYS A 255 14.42 9.85 -27.56
N ALA A 256 14.71 8.86 -28.41
CA ALA A 256 15.22 7.58 -27.95
C ALA A 256 16.68 7.73 -27.51
N VAL A 257 16.98 7.38 -26.25
CA VAL A 257 18.31 7.46 -25.65
C VAL A 257 18.73 6.06 -25.21
N ARG A 258 19.88 5.60 -25.69
CA ARG A 258 20.48 4.31 -25.34
C ARG A 258 21.40 4.48 -24.15
N ILE A 259 21.04 3.88 -23.03
CA ILE A 259 21.81 3.96 -21.79
C ILE A 259 22.49 2.64 -21.52
N ARG A 260 23.82 2.66 -21.41
CA ARG A 260 24.60 1.52 -20.94
C ARG A 260 24.62 1.49 -19.42
N ALA A 261 24.34 0.31 -18.85
CA ALA A 261 24.46 0.03 -17.43
C ALA A 261 25.61 -0.99 -17.23
N ARG A 262 26.79 -0.51 -16.83
CA ARG A 262 28.01 -1.33 -16.76
C ARG A 262 27.93 -2.45 -15.73
N LYS A 263 27.10 -2.28 -14.69
CA LYS A 263 26.95 -3.23 -13.57
C LYS A 263 25.57 -3.86 -13.52
N GLY A 264 24.54 -3.17 -14.01
CA GLY A 264 23.20 -3.75 -14.07
C GLY A 264 22.06 -2.73 -14.17
N VAL A 265 20.91 -3.26 -14.56
CA VAL A 265 19.61 -2.57 -14.59
C VAL A 265 18.74 -3.11 -13.46
N ILE A 266 18.23 -2.22 -12.60
CA ILE A 266 17.31 -2.56 -11.49
C ILE A 266 15.91 -2.11 -11.86
N LEU A 267 15.00 -3.06 -12.09
CA LEU A 267 13.59 -2.82 -12.40
C LEU A 267 12.81 -2.60 -11.11
N ALA A 268 12.30 -1.37 -10.91
CA ALA A 268 11.58 -0.92 -9.72
C ALA A 268 10.33 -0.10 -10.06
N ALA A 269 9.74 -0.33 -11.27
CA ALA A 269 8.66 0.49 -11.84
C ALA A 269 7.25 0.11 -11.38
N GLY A 270 7.12 -0.70 -10.33
CA GLY A 270 5.83 -1.14 -9.79
C GLY A 270 5.23 -2.32 -10.56
N GLY A 271 3.95 -2.57 -10.32
CA GLY A 271 3.21 -3.69 -10.90
C GLY A 271 2.47 -3.34 -12.21
N PHE A 272 1.39 -4.11 -12.47
CA PHE A 272 0.55 -3.93 -13.67
C PHE A 272 -0.92 -3.66 -13.33
N ASP A 273 -1.19 -3.15 -12.17
CA ASP A 273 -2.54 -2.94 -11.64
C ASP A 273 -3.38 -1.92 -12.46
N LYS A 274 -2.76 -1.10 -13.27
CA LYS A 274 -3.45 -0.18 -14.20
C LYS A 274 -3.46 -0.66 -15.67
N ASN A 275 -2.98 -1.88 -15.94
CA ASN A 275 -3.02 -2.47 -17.28
C ASN A 275 -4.17 -3.48 -17.40
N ALA A 276 -5.29 -3.06 -17.99
CA ALA A 276 -6.48 -3.91 -18.12
C ALA A 276 -6.21 -5.21 -18.91
N ALA A 277 -5.41 -5.15 -19.97
CA ALA A 277 -5.09 -6.33 -20.77
C ALA A 277 -4.26 -7.35 -19.99
N MET A 278 -3.23 -6.91 -19.27
CA MET A 278 -2.43 -7.80 -18.41
C MET A 278 -3.24 -8.37 -17.26
N ARG A 279 -4.15 -7.58 -16.67
CA ARG A 279 -5.05 -8.08 -15.60
C ARG A 279 -6.02 -9.12 -16.11
N MET A 280 -6.68 -8.87 -17.23
CA MET A 280 -7.63 -9.82 -17.82
C MET A 280 -6.93 -11.16 -18.15
N GLY A 281 -5.71 -11.12 -18.66
CA GLY A 281 -4.93 -12.31 -19.00
C GLY A 281 -4.36 -13.06 -17.79
N ASN A 282 -4.05 -12.37 -16.70
CA ASN A 282 -3.31 -12.97 -15.57
C ASN A 282 -4.09 -12.97 -14.25
N ALA A 283 -4.80 -11.90 -13.92
CA ALA A 283 -5.46 -11.72 -12.63
C ALA A 283 -6.97 -11.40 -12.78
N PRO A 284 -7.78 -12.33 -13.31
CA PRO A 284 -9.19 -12.07 -13.65
C PRO A 284 -10.07 -11.72 -12.44
N LEU A 285 -9.71 -12.12 -11.23
CA LEU A 285 -10.41 -11.72 -10.00
C LEU A 285 -10.31 -10.21 -9.73
N TYR A 286 -9.29 -9.53 -10.27
CA TYR A 286 -8.98 -8.10 -10.07
C TYR A 286 -8.93 -7.35 -11.39
N GLN A 287 -9.74 -7.75 -12.39
CA GLN A 287 -9.69 -7.19 -13.75
C GLN A 287 -10.04 -5.71 -13.83
N ASN A 288 -10.82 -5.17 -12.91
CA ASN A 288 -11.23 -3.78 -12.95
C ASN A 288 -10.17 -2.86 -12.35
N THR A 289 -9.44 -2.18 -13.24
CA THR A 289 -8.31 -1.31 -12.89
C THR A 289 -8.68 -0.05 -12.11
N VAL A 290 -9.95 0.41 -12.18
CA VAL A 290 -10.39 1.62 -11.45
C VAL A 290 -10.48 1.36 -9.94
N TYR A 291 -10.66 0.10 -9.52
CA TYR A 291 -10.70 -0.28 -8.12
C TYR A 291 -9.32 -0.47 -7.50
N SER A 292 -8.24 -0.33 -8.26
CA SER A 292 -6.90 -0.32 -7.71
C SER A 292 -6.55 1.02 -7.07
N GLY A 293 -5.97 0.98 -5.86
CA GLY A 293 -5.38 2.14 -5.18
C GLY A 293 -4.00 2.54 -5.71
N GLY A 294 -3.44 1.79 -6.66
CA GLY A 294 -2.15 2.10 -7.29
C GLY A 294 -2.20 3.33 -8.20
N THR A 295 -1.03 3.85 -8.53
CA THR A 295 -0.89 5.02 -9.43
C THR A 295 -1.04 4.62 -10.89
N MET A 296 -1.47 5.57 -11.74
CA MET A 296 -1.71 5.33 -13.18
C MET A 296 -0.49 4.81 -13.93
N GLY A 297 0.71 5.09 -13.42
CA GLY A 297 1.98 4.61 -13.95
C GLY A 297 2.23 3.10 -13.86
N ASN A 298 1.45 2.35 -13.09
CA ASN A 298 1.65 0.91 -12.90
C ASN A 298 1.08 0.09 -14.06
N THR A 299 1.74 0.09 -15.21
CA THR A 299 1.27 -0.54 -16.46
C THR A 299 2.04 -1.81 -16.85
N GLY A 300 2.96 -2.29 -15.99
CA GLY A 300 3.69 -3.54 -16.21
C GLY A 300 4.77 -3.48 -17.28
N ASP A 301 5.22 -2.30 -17.67
CA ASP A 301 6.17 -2.12 -18.76
C ASP A 301 7.49 -2.86 -18.50
N SER A 302 8.02 -2.75 -17.29
CA SER A 302 9.26 -3.42 -16.90
C SER A 302 9.09 -4.94 -16.77
N ILE A 303 7.91 -5.44 -16.40
CA ILE A 303 7.63 -6.88 -16.36
C ILE A 303 7.66 -7.42 -17.79
N ARG A 304 6.99 -6.74 -18.74
CA ARG A 304 7.03 -7.11 -20.16
C ARG A 304 8.45 -7.10 -20.71
N ALA A 305 9.18 -6.01 -20.48
CA ALA A 305 10.57 -5.91 -20.95
C ALA A 305 11.45 -7.04 -20.37
N GLY A 306 11.22 -7.45 -19.12
CA GLY A 306 11.88 -8.62 -18.53
C GLY A 306 11.50 -9.92 -19.24
N THR A 307 10.21 -10.14 -19.51
CA THR A 307 9.77 -11.35 -20.25
C THR A 307 10.28 -11.38 -21.69
N ASP A 308 10.42 -10.23 -22.35
CA ASP A 308 10.95 -10.12 -23.70
C ASP A 308 12.43 -10.57 -23.79
N VAL A 309 13.19 -10.44 -22.69
CA VAL A 309 14.57 -10.96 -22.60
C VAL A 309 14.64 -12.35 -21.93
N GLY A 310 13.50 -13.06 -21.84
CA GLY A 310 13.42 -14.45 -21.39
C GLY A 310 13.32 -14.65 -19.88
N ALA A 311 12.86 -13.66 -19.12
CA ALA A 311 12.58 -13.82 -17.69
C ALA A 311 11.35 -14.69 -17.42
N GLU A 312 11.38 -15.48 -16.36
CA GLU A 312 10.22 -16.14 -15.79
C GLU A 312 9.39 -15.18 -14.93
N THR A 313 8.11 -15.49 -14.82
CA THR A 313 7.18 -14.78 -13.92
C THR A 313 6.55 -15.74 -12.91
N LEU A 314 6.14 -15.22 -11.76
CA LEU A 314 5.50 -16.01 -10.71
C LEU A 314 4.33 -15.22 -10.10
N ASN A 315 3.27 -15.93 -9.67
CA ASN A 315 2.11 -15.39 -8.97
C ASN A 315 1.37 -14.26 -9.72
N MET A 316 1.42 -14.25 -11.04
CA MET A 316 0.81 -13.20 -11.88
C MET A 316 -0.71 -13.04 -11.66
N GLN A 317 -1.39 -14.08 -11.15
CA GLN A 317 -2.81 -14.05 -10.80
C GLN A 317 -3.11 -13.30 -9.51
N SER A 318 -2.09 -12.97 -8.71
CA SER A 318 -2.23 -12.42 -7.37
C SER A 318 -2.19 -10.89 -7.35
N ALA A 319 -2.93 -10.31 -6.40
CA ALA A 319 -2.89 -8.89 -6.10
C ALA A 319 -2.87 -8.67 -4.57
N TRP A 320 -2.37 -7.55 -4.14
CA TRP A 320 -2.51 -7.04 -2.78
C TRP A 320 -3.96 -6.60 -2.56
N ALA A 321 -4.85 -7.57 -2.39
CA ALA A 321 -6.29 -7.38 -2.32
C ALA A 321 -6.70 -6.40 -1.21
N ALA A 322 -7.71 -5.59 -1.47
CA ALA A 322 -8.29 -4.69 -0.48
C ALA A 322 -9.72 -4.29 -0.88
N PRO A 323 -10.65 -4.15 0.06
CA PRO A 323 -11.93 -3.52 -0.22
C PRO A 323 -11.75 -2.03 -0.46
N VAL A 324 -12.43 -1.50 -1.46
CA VAL A 324 -12.32 -0.09 -1.84
C VAL A 324 -13.68 0.57 -2.03
N PHE A 325 -13.80 1.81 -1.58
CA PHE A 325 -14.85 2.71 -2.05
C PHE A 325 -14.40 3.34 -3.36
N TYR A 326 -15.29 3.39 -4.34
CA TYR A 326 -15.02 4.08 -5.59
C TYR A 326 -16.01 5.23 -5.78
N VAL A 327 -15.46 6.43 -5.91
CA VAL A 327 -16.25 7.62 -6.22
C VAL A 327 -16.10 7.90 -7.72
N PRO A 328 -17.18 7.95 -8.49
CA PRO A 328 -17.10 8.21 -9.93
C PRO A 328 -16.29 9.46 -10.26
N GLY A 329 -15.42 9.35 -11.25
CA GLY A 329 -14.51 10.44 -11.67
C GLY A 329 -13.18 10.49 -10.92
N GLU A 330 -12.95 9.65 -9.91
CA GLU A 330 -11.62 9.50 -9.29
C GLU A 330 -10.75 8.52 -10.08
N ASP A 331 -9.44 8.76 -10.09
CA ASP A 331 -8.45 7.95 -10.84
C ASP A 331 -8.16 6.59 -10.19
N ARG A 332 -8.62 6.39 -8.93
CA ARG A 332 -8.35 5.20 -8.14
C ARG A 332 -9.39 4.92 -7.06
N GLY A 333 -9.44 3.66 -6.63
CA GLY A 333 -10.22 3.26 -5.45
C GLY A 333 -9.62 3.82 -4.14
N ARG A 334 -10.49 4.16 -3.20
CA ARG A 334 -10.14 4.56 -1.83
C ARG A 334 -10.22 3.35 -0.93
N LEU A 335 -9.10 2.98 -0.30
CA LEU A 335 -9.08 1.84 0.60
C LEU A 335 -10.04 2.02 1.76
N CYS A 336 -10.81 0.98 2.03
CA CYS A 336 -11.59 0.83 3.25
C CYS A 336 -10.78 -0.01 4.24
N THR A 337 -10.03 0.66 5.12
CA THR A 337 -9.10 -0.03 6.06
C THR A 337 -9.63 -0.03 7.48
N ILE A 338 -9.79 1.14 8.08
CA ILE A 338 -10.18 1.32 9.48
C ILE A 338 -11.68 1.19 9.65
N GLU A 339 -12.44 1.77 8.74
CA GLU A 339 -13.89 1.95 8.82
C GLU A 339 -14.62 0.65 9.15
N ARG A 340 -14.23 -0.44 8.49
CA ARG A 340 -14.94 -1.73 8.58
C ARG A 340 -14.73 -2.47 9.92
N ALA A 341 -13.71 -2.12 10.70
CA ALA A 341 -13.49 -2.67 12.04
C ALA A 341 -14.23 -1.89 13.13
N LEU A 342 -14.68 -0.66 12.85
CA LEU A 342 -15.38 0.19 13.80
C LEU A 342 -16.80 -0.34 14.10
N PRO A 343 -17.30 -0.18 15.35
CA PRO A 343 -18.57 -0.77 15.77
C PRO A 343 -19.79 -0.02 15.19
N GLY A 344 -20.81 -0.76 14.75
CA GLY A 344 -22.06 -0.21 14.21
C GLY A 344 -22.09 -0.13 12.69
N CYS A 345 -21.33 -0.98 12.03
CA CYS A 345 -21.40 -1.22 10.59
C CYS A 345 -21.32 -2.72 10.28
N LEU A 346 -21.73 -3.08 9.09
CA LEU A 346 -21.57 -4.43 8.52
C LEU A 346 -21.44 -4.36 6.99
N MET A 347 -20.95 -5.43 6.38
CA MET A 347 -20.89 -5.57 4.92
C MET A 347 -21.84 -6.68 4.46
N VAL A 348 -22.64 -6.37 3.44
CA VAL A 348 -23.55 -7.33 2.82
C VAL A 348 -23.35 -7.41 1.31
N ASN A 349 -23.65 -8.56 0.74
CA ASN A 349 -23.71 -8.77 -0.70
C ASN A 349 -24.96 -8.13 -1.33
N GLN A 350 -25.16 -8.31 -2.62
CA GLN A 350 -26.33 -7.82 -3.36
C GLN A 350 -27.66 -8.50 -2.98
N LYS A 351 -27.59 -9.56 -2.16
CA LYS A 351 -28.78 -10.22 -1.60
C LYS A 351 -29.12 -9.76 -0.18
N GLY A 352 -28.31 -8.86 0.40
CA GLY A 352 -28.50 -8.36 1.77
C GLY A 352 -27.94 -9.30 2.85
N GLU A 353 -27.03 -10.22 2.51
CA GLU A 353 -26.45 -11.22 3.41
C GLU A 353 -25.00 -10.86 3.78
N ARG A 354 -24.62 -11.02 5.06
CA ARG A 354 -23.21 -11.02 5.48
C ARG A 354 -22.52 -12.30 5.00
N TYR A 355 -21.24 -12.21 4.70
CA TYR A 355 -20.47 -13.33 4.18
C TYR A 355 -18.99 -13.32 4.60
N LEU A 356 -18.57 -12.39 5.48
CA LEU A 356 -17.18 -12.25 5.90
C LEU A 356 -17.07 -11.54 7.25
N ASN A 357 -15.87 -11.63 7.88
CA ASN A 357 -15.49 -10.82 9.01
C ASN A 357 -14.99 -9.46 8.51
N GLU A 358 -15.76 -8.41 8.76
CA GLU A 358 -15.42 -7.06 8.31
C GLU A 358 -14.15 -6.52 8.97
N ALA A 359 -13.83 -6.94 10.20
CA ALA A 359 -12.65 -6.48 10.93
C ALA A 359 -11.36 -7.23 10.56
N ALA A 360 -11.45 -8.37 9.87
CA ALA A 360 -10.26 -9.09 9.40
C ALA A 360 -9.35 -8.20 8.53
N SER A 361 -8.12 -8.64 8.27
CA SER A 361 -7.19 -7.84 7.46
C SER A 361 -7.80 -7.47 6.10
N TYR A 362 -7.52 -6.27 5.61
CA TYR A 362 -8.09 -5.81 4.34
C TYR A 362 -7.76 -6.73 3.18
N HIS A 363 -6.61 -7.41 3.25
CA HIS A 363 -6.22 -8.39 2.25
C HIS A 363 -7.17 -9.59 2.21
N ILE A 364 -7.48 -10.16 3.37
CA ILE A 364 -8.44 -11.27 3.49
C ILE A 364 -9.84 -10.84 3.04
N VAL A 365 -10.30 -9.68 3.50
CA VAL A 365 -11.60 -9.15 3.09
C VAL A 365 -11.67 -8.96 1.57
N GLY A 366 -10.66 -8.32 0.98
CA GLY A 366 -10.59 -8.15 -0.48
C GLY A 366 -10.55 -9.45 -1.26
N GLN A 367 -9.79 -10.46 -0.78
CA GLN A 367 -9.77 -11.81 -1.38
C GLN A 367 -11.13 -12.51 -1.28
N GLN A 368 -11.79 -12.44 -0.13
CA GLN A 368 -13.12 -13.04 0.07
C GLN A 368 -14.17 -12.39 -0.84
N MET A 369 -14.14 -11.05 -0.97
CA MET A 369 -15.00 -10.32 -1.89
C MET A 369 -14.77 -10.74 -3.34
N ALA A 370 -13.51 -10.78 -3.79
CA ALA A 370 -13.14 -11.15 -5.16
C ALA A 370 -13.53 -12.61 -5.47
N LYS A 371 -13.29 -13.53 -4.53
CA LYS A 371 -13.68 -14.93 -4.65
C LYS A 371 -15.18 -15.07 -4.73
N ARG A 372 -15.94 -14.43 -3.83
CA ARG A 372 -17.40 -14.48 -3.85
C ARG A 372 -17.97 -13.92 -5.15
N GLU A 373 -17.43 -12.80 -5.63
CA GLU A 373 -17.84 -12.24 -6.91
C GLU A 373 -17.59 -13.22 -8.07
N ALA A 374 -16.45 -13.93 -8.06
CA ALA A 374 -16.16 -14.92 -9.10
C ALA A 374 -17.14 -16.09 -9.07
N GLU A 375 -17.51 -16.59 -7.88
CA GLU A 375 -18.34 -17.77 -7.68
C GLU A 375 -19.85 -17.48 -7.79
N HIS A 376 -20.30 -16.34 -7.24
CA HIS A 376 -21.73 -16.04 -7.05
C HIS A 376 -22.24 -14.82 -7.79
N LYS A 377 -21.37 -13.95 -8.30
CA LYS A 377 -21.72 -12.68 -8.99
C LYS A 377 -22.59 -11.72 -8.17
N ASP A 378 -22.38 -11.69 -6.85
CA ASP A 378 -23.21 -10.92 -5.92
C ASP A 378 -22.41 -10.03 -4.92
N ALA A 379 -21.11 -9.84 -5.15
CA ALA A 379 -20.23 -9.11 -4.24
C ALA A 379 -19.56 -7.86 -4.87
N SER A 380 -19.90 -7.51 -6.13
CA SER A 380 -19.38 -6.30 -6.78
C SER A 380 -20.50 -5.48 -7.43
N PRO A 381 -21.02 -4.43 -6.73
CA PRO A 381 -20.63 -4.02 -5.39
C PRO A 381 -21.19 -4.91 -4.28
N SER A 382 -20.46 -4.97 -3.16
CA SER A 382 -21.06 -5.20 -1.86
C SER A 382 -21.51 -3.86 -1.26
N TRP A 383 -22.26 -3.90 -0.17
CA TRP A 383 -22.73 -2.71 0.52
C TRP A 383 -22.12 -2.60 1.91
N PHE A 384 -21.49 -1.46 2.19
CA PHE A 384 -21.07 -1.08 3.53
C PHE A 384 -22.22 -0.36 4.21
N VAL A 385 -22.91 -1.06 5.14
CA VAL A 385 -24.12 -0.59 5.81
C VAL A 385 -23.77 -0.09 7.20
N PHE A 386 -24.31 1.07 7.60
CA PHE A 386 -24.07 1.70 8.89
C PHE A 386 -25.25 2.55 9.34
N ASP A 387 -25.35 2.82 10.64
CA ASP A 387 -26.44 3.59 11.21
C ASP A 387 -26.10 5.08 11.44
N HIS A 388 -27.07 5.84 11.92
CA HIS A 388 -26.91 7.27 12.23
C HIS A 388 -25.78 7.55 13.23
N GLU A 389 -25.64 6.73 14.26
CA GLU A 389 -24.60 6.92 15.25
C GLU A 389 -23.21 6.72 14.66
N TYR A 390 -23.04 5.69 13.83
CA TYR A 390 -21.80 5.47 13.08
C TYR A 390 -21.48 6.68 12.18
N ARG A 391 -22.46 7.15 11.38
CA ARG A 391 -22.31 8.29 10.46
C ARG A 391 -21.81 9.55 11.14
N HIS A 392 -22.18 9.79 12.38
CA HIS A 392 -21.80 10.97 13.15
C HIS A 392 -20.51 10.79 13.95
N LYS A 393 -20.12 9.54 14.21
CA LYS A 393 -18.90 9.23 14.98
C LYS A 393 -17.68 9.01 14.11
N TYR A 394 -17.81 8.31 12.99
CA TYR A 394 -16.70 7.77 12.23
C TYR A 394 -16.73 8.21 10.76
N PRO A 395 -15.55 8.34 10.10
CA PRO A 395 -15.50 8.57 8.68
C PRO A 395 -15.93 7.31 7.90
N VAL A 396 -16.41 7.51 6.67
CA VAL A 396 -16.68 6.43 5.70
C VAL A 396 -16.16 6.88 4.34
N GLY A 397 -15.02 6.35 3.92
CA GLY A 397 -14.39 6.78 2.68
C GLY A 397 -14.17 8.30 2.65
N SER A 398 -14.97 9.00 1.81
CA SER A 398 -14.94 10.47 1.71
C SER A 398 -15.89 11.19 2.66
N LEU A 399 -16.75 10.46 3.37
CA LEU A 399 -17.73 11.06 4.29
C LEU A 399 -17.07 11.39 5.63
N MET A 400 -16.93 12.68 5.91
CA MET A 400 -16.45 13.13 7.23
C MET A 400 -17.59 13.19 8.23
N PRO A 401 -17.41 12.73 9.49
CA PRO A 401 -18.48 12.60 10.48
C PRO A 401 -19.14 13.93 10.88
N ILE A 402 -18.41 15.03 10.82
CA ILE A 402 -18.90 16.37 11.20
C ILE A 402 -19.56 17.12 10.03
N MET A 403 -19.46 16.61 8.82
CA MET A 403 -20.01 17.26 7.61
C MET A 403 -21.42 16.75 7.33
N PRO A 404 -22.42 17.66 7.18
CA PRO A 404 -23.75 17.27 6.74
C PRO A 404 -23.75 16.59 5.37
N ASP A 405 -24.72 15.69 5.12
CA ASP A 405 -24.82 14.96 3.85
C ASP A 405 -24.96 15.90 2.65
N TRP A 406 -25.68 17.02 2.80
CA TRP A 406 -25.87 18.01 1.74
C TRP A 406 -24.62 18.82 1.37
N PHE A 407 -23.60 18.80 2.23
CA PHE A 407 -22.32 19.48 1.98
C PHE A 407 -21.29 18.57 1.26
N GLN A 408 -21.62 17.30 1.08
CA GLN A 408 -20.76 16.38 0.35
C GLN A 408 -20.73 16.71 -1.15
N ARG A 409 -19.64 16.32 -1.83
CA ARG A 409 -19.56 16.43 -3.30
C ARG A 409 -20.71 15.64 -3.95
N GLY A 410 -21.20 16.13 -5.10
CA GLY A 410 -22.33 15.53 -5.81
C GLY A 410 -22.12 14.05 -6.14
N GLU A 411 -20.90 13.67 -6.55
CA GLU A 411 -20.54 12.29 -6.87
C GLU A 411 -20.63 11.37 -5.64
N VAL A 412 -20.29 11.89 -4.45
CA VAL A 412 -20.42 11.16 -3.19
C VAL A 412 -21.88 11.03 -2.77
N GLN A 413 -22.67 12.10 -2.96
CA GLN A 413 -24.12 12.06 -2.68
C GLN A 413 -24.83 11.04 -3.60
N ALA A 414 -24.42 10.91 -4.85
CA ALA A 414 -25.01 9.99 -5.82
C ALA A 414 -24.84 8.51 -5.43
N ILE A 415 -23.74 8.15 -4.75
CA ILE A 415 -23.47 6.77 -4.33
C ILE A 415 -23.95 6.47 -2.90
N LEU A 416 -24.20 7.48 -2.08
CA LEU A 416 -24.67 7.31 -0.70
C LEU A 416 -26.16 6.98 -0.71
N LYS A 417 -26.52 5.80 -0.21
CA LYS A 417 -27.90 5.38 0.01
C LYS A 417 -28.34 5.70 1.43
N LYS A 418 -29.60 6.07 1.62
CA LYS A 418 -30.15 6.47 2.92
C LYS A 418 -31.61 6.07 3.05
N GLY A 419 -31.98 5.46 4.16
CA GLY A 419 -33.35 5.10 4.53
C GLY A 419 -33.64 5.44 6.00
N ARG A 420 -34.87 5.84 6.31
CA ARG A 420 -35.31 6.05 7.71
C ARG A 420 -35.42 4.72 8.44
N THR A 421 -35.80 3.68 7.72
CA THR A 421 -35.89 2.30 8.17
C THR A 421 -34.97 1.41 7.37
N VAL A 422 -34.73 0.18 7.84
CA VAL A 422 -33.96 -0.84 7.13
C VAL A 422 -34.62 -1.19 5.79
N SER A 423 -35.95 -1.26 5.76
CA SER A 423 -36.71 -1.55 4.55
C SER A 423 -36.57 -0.44 3.50
N GLU A 424 -36.64 0.83 3.89
CA GLU A 424 -36.39 1.95 2.99
C GLU A 424 -34.94 1.91 2.45
N LEU A 425 -33.96 1.62 3.32
CA LEU A 425 -32.56 1.48 2.88
C LEU A 425 -32.40 0.34 1.87
N ALA A 426 -33.02 -0.81 2.12
CA ALA A 426 -32.98 -1.97 1.22
C ALA A 426 -33.52 -1.62 -0.19
N GLN A 427 -34.62 -0.87 -0.26
CA GLN A 427 -35.16 -0.36 -1.53
C GLN A 427 -34.15 0.54 -2.26
N GLU A 428 -33.51 1.47 -1.56
CA GLU A 428 -32.49 2.36 -2.12
C GLU A 428 -31.24 1.61 -2.60
N MET A 429 -30.90 0.49 -1.93
CA MET A 429 -29.80 -0.39 -2.32
C MET A 429 -30.17 -1.36 -3.46
N GLY A 430 -31.46 -1.58 -3.71
CA GLY A 430 -31.93 -2.57 -4.65
C GLY A 430 -31.77 -4.02 -4.15
N VAL A 431 -31.82 -4.23 -2.82
CA VAL A 431 -31.73 -5.54 -2.19
C VAL A 431 -33.06 -5.96 -1.56
N GLU A 432 -33.22 -7.26 -1.32
CA GLU A 432 -34.45 -7.77 -0.69
C GLU A 432 -34.55 -7.30 0.78
N ALA A 433 -35.65 -6.62 1.10
CA ALA A 433 -35.82 -5.97 2.42
C ALA A 433 -35.89 -6.99 3.56
N SER A 434 -36.54 -8.14 3.34
CA SER A 434 -36.63 -9.22 4.33
C SER A 434 -35.26 -9.82 4.65
N ALA A 435 -34.40 -10.02 3.64
CA ALA A 435 -33.06 -10.56 3.80
C ALA A 435 -32.15 -9.59 4.56
N LEU A 436 -32.15 -8.29 4.20
CA LEU A 436 -31.37 -7.27 4.91
C LEU A 436 -31.83 -7.13 6.36
N SER A 437 -33.16 -7.14 6.62
CA SER A 437 -33.70 -7.05 7.98
C SER A 437 -33.27 -8.24 8.82
N ALA A 438 -33.42 -9.47 8.32
CA ALA A 438 -33.00 -10.68 9.03
C ALA A 438 -31.48 -10.67 9.33
N THR A 439 -30.66 -10.19 8.39
CA THR A 439 -29.21 -10.06 8.58
C THR A 439 -28.88 -9.06 9.71
N ILE A 440 -29.51 -7.90 9.72
CA ILE A 440 -29.28 -6.87 10.74
C ILE A 440 -29.82 -7.32 12.11
N GLU A 441 -30.99 -7.95 12.18
CA GLU A 441 -31.56 -8.49 13.43
C GLU A 441 -30.60 -9.53 14.04
N ARG A 442 -30.18 -10.53 13.28
CA ARG A 442 -29.22 -11.56 13.74
C ARG A 442 -27.89 -10.95 14.20
N TYR A 443 -27.34 -9.98 13.44
CA TYR A 443 -26.14 -9.27 13.83
C TYR A 443 -26.37 -8.51 15.15
N ASN A 444 -27.47 -7.80 15.29
CA ASN A 444 -27.76 -6.97 16.47
C ASN A 444 -27.91 -7.81 17.74
N GLU A 445 -28.57 -8.98 17.66
CA GLU A 445 -28.73 -9.91 18.80
C GLU A 445 -27.37 -10.36 19.34
N ASN A 446 -26.41 -10.67 18.47
CA ASN A 446 -25.09 -11.11 18.85
C ASN A 446 -24.18 -9.94 19.25
N ALA A 447 -24.20 -8.85 18.51
CA ALA A 447 -23.42 -7.64 18.80
C ALA A 447 -23.77 -7.00 20.14
N ALA A 448 -25.04 -7.13 20.59
CA ALA A 448 -25.47 -6.68 21.93
C ALA A 448 -24.78 -7.47 23.06
N LYS A 449 -24.36 -8.71 22.80
CA LYS A 449 -23.59 -9.55 23.73
C LYS A 449 -22.07 -9.36 23.56
N GLY A 450 -21.65 -8.68 22.50
CA GLY A 450 -20.24 -8.52 22.13
C GLY A 450 -19.66 -9.73 21.41
N GLU A 451 -20.50 -10.55 20.79
CA GLU A 451 -20.13 -11.81 20.13
C GLU A 451 -20.48 -11.74 18.64
N ASP A 452 -19.74 -12.47 17.81
CA ASP A 452 -20.04 -12.70 16.39
C ASP A 452 -19.78 -14.17 16.04
N PRO A 453 -20.71 -15.07 16.36
CA PRO A 453 -20.53 -16.51 16.12
C PRO A 453 -20.50 -16.88 14.64
N ASP A 454 -20.93 -15.98 13.74
CA ASP A 454 -20.97 -16.23 12.31
C ASP A 454 -19.61 -16.04 11.64
N PHE A 455 -18.85 -15.00 12.05
CA PHE A 455 -17.61 -14.62 11.38
C PHE A 455 -16.47 -14.28 12.34
N HIS A 456 -16.65 -14.39 13.67
CA HIS A 456 -15.62 -14.19 14.70
C HIS A 456 -15.04 -12.78 14.75
N ARG A 457 -15.82 -11.75 14.37
CA ARG A 457 -15.39 -10.36 14.33
C ARG A 457 -15.02 -9.85 15.72
N GLY A 458 -13.81 -9.30 15.82
CA GLY A 458 -13.28 -8.75 17.06
C GLY A 458 -12.68 -9.80 18.01
N GLU A 459 -12.43 -11.04 17.55
CA GLU A 459 -11.73 -12.06 18.34
C GLU A 459 -10.21 -11.94 18.16
N ALA A 460 -9.72 -11.75 16.92
CA ALA A 460 -8.31 -11.62 16.62
C ALA A 460 -7.70 -10.32 17.18
N ALA A 461 -6.39 -10.34 17.48
CA ALA A 461 -5.66 -9.16 17.93
C ALA A 461 -5.72 -8.03 16.89
N TYR A 462 -5.59 -8.38 15.61
CA TYR A 462 -5.68 -7.42 14.51
C TYR A 462 -7.06 -6.77 14.41
N ASP A 463 -8.14 -7.52 14.57
CA ASP A 463 -9.51 -6.99 14.51
C ASP A 463 -9.71 -5.86 15.51
N LYS A 464 -9.23 -6.06 16.75
CA LYS A 464 -9.36 -5.13 17.87
C LYS A 464 -8.56 -3.86 17.69
N MET A 465 -7.49 -3.90 16.90
CA MET A 465 -6.58 -2.75 16.69
C MET A 465 -7.31 -1.50 16.16
N TYR A 466 -8.28 -1.69 15.29
CA TYR A 466 -9.06 -0.61 14.71
C TYR A 466 -10.46 -0.47 15.33
N GLY A 467 -10.80 -1.30 16.31
CA GLY A 467 -12.04 -1.14 17.08
C GLY A 467 -12.06 0.14 17.89
N ASP A 468 -13.24 0.58 18.34
CA ASP A 468 -13.36 1.70 19.26
C ASP A 468 -13.16 1.21 20.71
N PRO A 469 -12.05 1.54 21.38
CA PRO A 469 -11.75 1.04 22.72
C PRO A 469 -12.74 1.53 23.79
N ARG A 470 -13.64 2.46 23.46
CA ARG A 470 -14.71 2.95 24.36
C ARG A 470 -15.95 2.06 24.29
N VAL A 471 -15.99 1.10 23.39
CA VAL A 471 -17.10 0.15 23.22
C VAL A 471 -16.72 -1.18 23.85
N ALA A 472 -17.54 -1.63 24.80
CA ALA A 472 -17.36 -2.89 25.52
C ALA A 472 -18.62 -3.76 25.36
N PRO A 473 -18.47 -5.09 25.43
CA PRO A 473 -17.26 -5.87 25.72
C PRO A 473 -16.35 -6.11 24.50
N ASN A 474 -16.81 -5.84 23.27
CA ASN A 474 -16.04 -6.02 22.06
C ASN A 474 -15.93 -4.68 21.30
N PRO A 475 -14.71 -4.14 21.09
CA PRO A 475 -14.51 -2.84 20.46
C PRO A 475 -14.96 -2.77 18.99
N CYS A 476 -15.19 -3.90 18.34
CA CYS A 476 -15.61 -3.99 16.94
C CYS A 476 -17.12 -4.15 16.75
N LEU A 477 -17.88 -4.37 17.82
CA LEU A 477 -19.28 -4.74 17.76
C LEU A 477 -20.19 -3.76 18.48
N ARG A 478 -21.23 -3.31 17.81
CA ARG A 478 -22.35 -2.53 18.36
C ARG A 478 -23.57 -2.75 17.46
N PRO A 479 -24.78 -2.93 18.02
CA PRO A 479 -26.00 -3.01 17.22
C PRO A 479 -26.20 -1.80 16.30
N LEU A 480 -26.70 -2.03 15.10
CA LEU A 480 -27.21 -1.01 14.19
C LEU A 480 -28.69 -0.75 14.56
N SER A 481 -28.97 0.26 15.38
CA SER A 481 -30.32 0.45 15.95
C SER A 481 -30.89 1.84 15.74
N LYS A 482 -30.09 2.83 15.34
CA LYS A 482 -30.50 4.23 15.23
C LYS A 482 -30.60 4.68 13.78
N GLY A 483 -31.81 4.77 13.25
CA GLY A 483 -32.05 5.39 11.95
C GLY A 483 -31.76 6.91 11.92
N PRO A 484 -31.59 7.54 10.77
CA PRO A 484 -31.55 6.89 9.46
C PRO A 484 -30.36 5.94 9.28
N PHE A 485 -30.57 4.92 8.48
CA PHE A 485 -29.55 3.96 8.05
C PHE A 485 -28.95 4.39 6.73
N TYR A 486 -27.71 4.01 6.48
CA TYR A 486 -26.93 4.39 5.32
C TYR A 486 -26.24 3.18 4.70
N ALA A 487 -25.98 3.27 3.39
CA ALA A 487 -25.11 2.32 2.71
C ALA A 487 -24.25 3.01 1.66
N MET A 488 -23.01 2.51 1.50
CA MET A 488 -22.11 2.89 0.42
C MET A 488 -21.66 1.65 -0.35
N PRO A 489 -21.57 1.71 -1.69
CA PRO A 489 -21.04 0.60 -2.47
C PRO A 489 -19.55 0.43 -2.21
N ILE A 490 -19.13 -0.81 -2.01
CA ILE A 490 -17.75 -1.21 -1.78
C ILE A 490 -17.39 -2.34 -2.74
N TYR A 491 -16.19 -2.30 -3.29
CA TYR A 491 -15.76 -3.17 -4.37
C TYR A 491 -14.54 -3.99 -4.00
N PRO A 492 -14.39 -5.22 -4.56
CA PRO A 492 -13.14 -5.95 -4.48
C PRO A 492 -12.09 -5.21 -5.31
N GLY A 493 -11.09 -4.67 -4.65
CA GLY A 493 -9.99 -3.92 -5.25
C GLY A 493 -8.64 -4.39 -4.73
N ASP A 494 -7.63 -3.56 -4.92
CA ASP A 494 -6.27 -3.85 -4.50
C ASP A 494 -5.45 -2.56 -4.27
N ILE A 495 -4.25 -2.73 -3.73
CA ILE A 495 -3.22 -1.67 -3.61
C ILE A 495 -2.05 -1.89 -4.57
N GLY A 496 -2.20 -2.79 -5.54
CA GLY A 496 -1.23 -3.16 -6.55
C GLY A 496 -1.21 -4.66 -6.82
N THR A 497 -0.56 -5.07 -7.90
CA THR A 497 -0.33 -6.50 -8.19
C THR A 497 0.80 -7.05 -7.34
N ASN A 498 0.74 -8.35 -7.05
CA ASN A 498 1.69 -9.07 -6.19
C ASN A 498 2.63 -9.97 -7.01
N GLY A 499 2.17 -10.45 -8.17
CA GLY A 499 2.99 -11.20 -9.09
C GLY A 499 3.90 -10.31 -9.93
N GLY A 500 4.98 -10.90 -10.44
CA GLY A 500 5.97 -10.22 -11.25
C GLY A 500 7.07 -11.17 -11.74
N LEU A 501 8.22 -10.62 -12.09
CA LEU A 501 9.40 -11.37 -12.50
C LEU A 501 9.89 -12.27 -11.37
N LEU A 502 10.20 -13.52 -11.69
CA LEU A 502 10.83 -14.43 -10.72
C LEU A 502 12.25 -13.94 -10.40
N THR A 503 12.58 -13.86 -9.12
CA THR A 503 13.92 -13.47 -8.66
C THR A 503 14.48 -14.48 -7.67
N ASP A 504 15.80 -14.54 -7.58
CA ASP A 504 16.49 -15.27 -6.53
C ASP A 504 16.64 -14.42 -5.23
N ASP A 505 17.33 -14.98 -4.24
CA ASP A 505 17.61 -14.36 -2.94
C ASP A 505 18.49 -13.09 -3.00
N ARG A 506 19.08 -12.82 -4.16
CA ARG A 506 19.89 -11.61 -4.46
C ARG A 506 19.14 -10.61 -5.35
N ALA A 507 17.84 -10.80 -5.56
CA ALA A 507 16.99 -10.02 -6.46
C ALA A 507 17.39 -10.09 -7.94
N ARG A 508 18.22 -11.04 -8.36
CA ARG A 508 18.57 -11.26 -9.76
C ARG A 508 17.39 -11.93 -10.46
N VAL A 509 17.01 -11.41 -11.61
CA VAL A 509 15.91 -11.95 -12.40
C VAL A 509 16.28 -13.32 -12.95
N VAL A 510 15.43 -14.32 -12.73
CA VAL A 510 15.62 -15.70 -13.19
C VAL A 510 14.97 -15.88 -14.57
N GLY A 511 15.73 -16.39 -15.53
CA GLY A 511 15.23 -16.70 -16.85
C GLY A 511 14.58 -18.09 -16.95
N ILE A 512 13.88 -18.35 -18.04
CA ILE A 512 13.15 -19.60 -18.33
C ILE A 512 14.02 -20.88 -18.27
N LYS A 513 15.34 -20.75 -18.19
CA LYS A 513 16.27 -21.87 -18.00
C LYS A 513 16.64 -22.09 -16.52
N GLY A 514 15.95 -21.43 -15.58
CA GLY A 514 16.21 -21.52 -14.16
C GLY A 514 17.53 -20.87 -13.71
N LYS A 515 18.16 -20.03 -14.54
CA LYS A 515 19.40 -19.32 -14.21
C LYS A 515 19.17 -17.82 -14.21
N PRO A 516 19.86 -17.06 -13.34
CA PRO A 516 19.81 -15.60 -13.36
C PRO A 516 20.24 -15.04 -14.73
N ILE A 517 19.52 -14.02 -15.19
CA ILE A 517 19.90 -13.22 -16.37
C ILE A 517 20.97 -12.21 -15.90
N PRO A 518 22.21 -12.30 -16.39
CA PRO A 518 23.27 -11.41 -15.95
C PRO A 518 22.93 -9.94 -16.20
N GLY A 519 23.22 -9.08 -15.22
CA GLY A 519 22.96 -7.63 -15.32
C GLY A 519 21.52 -7.20 -15.15
N LEU A 520 20.59 -8.11 -14.81
CA LEU A 520 19.17 -7.78 -14.61
C LEU A 520 18.69 -8.12 -13.20
N TYR A 521 18.08 -7.11 -12.53
CA TYR A 521 17.50 -7.20 -11.20
C TYR A 521 16.06 -6.72 -11.22
N ALA A 522 15.21 -7.24 -10.32
CA ALA A 522 13.84 -6.76 -10.15
C ALA A 522 13.47 -6.72 -8.67
N ILE A 523 12.75 -5.66 -8.26
CA ILE A 523 12.37 -5.41 -6.87
C ILE A 523 10.96 -4.84 -6.75
N GLY A 524 10.40 -4.90 -5.54
CA GLY A 524 9.02 -4.43 -5.29
C GLY A 524 8.02 -5.19 -6.16
N ASN A 525 6.96 -4.52 -6.61
CA ASN A 525 5.92 -5.15 -7.44
C ASN A 525 6.36 -5.46 -8.89
N ASN A 526 7.60 -5.17 -9.28
CA ASN A 526 8.18 -5.74 -10.51
C ASN A 526 8.60 -7.20 -10.32
N ALA A 527 8.94 -7.59 -9.10
CA ALA A 527 9.29 -8.96 -8.74
C ALA A 527 8.11 -9.68 -8.09
N ALA A 528 8.05 -10.98 -8.23
CA ALA A 528 7.17 -11.81 -7.43
C ALA A 528 7.57 -11.68 -5.95
N SER A 529 6.58 -11.46 -5.09
CA SER A 529 6.83 -11.15 -3.69
C SER A 529 7.41 -12.32 -2.90
N ALA A 530 8.37 -12.04 -2.02
CA ALA A 530 8.86 -12.99 -1.01
C ALA A 530 7.79 -13.37 0.04
N MET A 531 6.63 -12.70 0.05
CA MET A 531 5.47 -13.04 0.89
C MET A 531 4.52 -14.04 0.21
N GLY A 532 4.81 -14.47 -1.01
CA GLY A 532 3.88 -15.26 -1.83
C GLY A 532 2.59 -14.47 -2.09
N GLU A 533 1.47 -15.14 -2.01
CA GLU A 533 0.14 -14.53 -2.18
C GLU A 533 -0.45 -14.00 -0.86
N SER A 534 0.33 -14.00 0.23
CA SER A 534 -0.12 -13.60 1.56
C SER A 534 0.24 -12.16 1.92
N TYR A 535 -0.39 -11.64 2.96
CA TYR A 535 -0.12 -10.30 3.49
C TYR A 535 0.13 -10.39 5.01
N PRO A 536 1.37 -10.71 5.43
CA PRO A 536 1.73 -10.92 6.84
C PRO A 536 1.45 -9.74 7.77
N GLY A 537 1.62 -8.50 7.33
CA GLY A 537 1.45 -7.33 8.18
C GLY A 537 1.57 -6.01 7.44
N ALA A 538 1.24 -4.90 8.10
CA ALA A 538 1.31 -3.58 7.49
C ALA A 538 2.74 -3.22 7.08
N GLY A 539 2.92 -2.93 5.78
CA GLY A 539 4.23 -2.57 5.21
C GLY A 539 4.98 -3.71 4.51
N VAL A 540 4.38 -4.89 4.33
CA VAL A 540 5.00 -6.02 3.60
C VAL A 540 5.12 -5.80 2.09
N THR A 541 4.63 -4.71 1.55
CA THR A 541 4.88 -4.29 0.17
C THR A 541 6.15 -3.44 0.07
N ILE A 542 6.30 -2.47 0.96
CA ILE A 542 7.44 -1.53 0.93
C ILE A 542 8.67 -2.12 1.63
N GLY A 543 8.50 -2.84 2.74
CA GLY A 543 9.62 -3.48 3.46
C GLY A 543 10.47 -4.36 2.55
N PRO A 544 9.89 -5.35 1.86
CA PRO A 544 10.62 -6.15 0.87
C PRO A 544 11.18 -5.34 -0.31
N ALA A 545 10.44 -4.33 -0.81
CA ALA A 545 10.94 -3.49 -1.90
C ALA A 545 12.22 -2.75 -1.52
N LEU A 546 12.30 -2.22 -0.30
CA LEU A 546 13.51 -1.58 0.24
C LEU A 546 14.62 -2.60 0.49
N THR A 547 14.29 -3.73 1.12
CA THR A 547 15.27 -4.75 1.49
C THR A 547 15.91 -5.38 0.25
N PHE A 548 15.11 -5.79 -0.74
CA PHE A 548 15.64 -6.32 -1.99
C PHE A 548 16.30 -5.24 -2.85
N GLY A 549 15.89 -3.97 -2.73
CA GLY A 549 16.59 -2.84 -3.33
C GLY A 549 18.01 -2.66 -2.76
N TYR A 550 18.13 -2.81 -1.45
CA TYR A 550 19.43 -2.80 -0.76
C TYR A 550 20.31 -3.99 -1.19
N ILE A 551 19.73 -5.19 -1.28
CA ILE A 551 20.43 -6.41 -1.72
C ILE A 551 20.86 -6.28 -3.19
N ALA A 552 19.96 -5.89 -4.09
CA ALA A 552 20.22 -5.81 -5.54
C ALA A 552 21.36 -4.85 -5.86
N ALA A 553 21.37 -3.66 -5.27
CA ALA A 553 22.43 -2.68 -5.50
C ALA A 553 23.79 -3.19 -5.02
N ARG A 554 23.85 -3.88 -3.91
CA ARG A 554 25.10 -4.47 -3.36
C ARG A 554 25.59 -5.62 -4.23
N ASP A 555 24.70 -6.54 -4.63
CA ASP A 555 25.07 -7.67 -5.49
C ASP A 555 25.57 -7.18 -6.87
N ALA A 556 24.88 -6.20 -7.48
CA ALA A 556 25.29 -5.62 -8.75
C ALA A 556 26.70 -4.99 -8.71
N LEU A 557 27.08 -4.43 -7.57
CA LEU A 557 28.41 -3.83 -7.36
C LEU A 557 29.46 -4.84 -6.86
N GLY A 558 29.04 -6.07 -6.50
CA GLY A 558 29.92 -7.08 -5.92
C GLY A 558 30.42 -6.72 -4.53
N VAL A 559 29.62 -5.97 -3.75
CA VAL A 559 29.93 -5.61 -2.36
C VAL A 559 29.06 -6.43 -1.40
N ASN A 560 29.67 -6.94 -0.33
CA ASN A 560 29.00 -7.80 0.66
C ASN A 560 28.39 -7.02 1.83
#